data_d45ab9a7408b920b1e92417f8e102411
#
_entry.id   d45ab9a7408b920b1e92417f8e102411
#
_cell.length_a   1.000
_cell.length_b   1.000
_cell.length_c   1.000
_cell.angle_alpha   90.00
_cell.angle_beta   90.00
_cell.angle_gamma   90.00
#
_symmetry.space_group_name_H-M   'P 1'
#
loop_
_entity.id
_entity.type
_entity.pdbx_description
1 polymer ?
#
loop_
_entity_poly.entity_id
_entity_poly.type
_entity_poly.pdbx_seq_one_letter_code
_entity_poly.pdbx_strand_id
1 'polypeptide(L)'
;MNAGILCLVLGYVLSQFYRAFLAVLAPDLYSDLGITPETLATASGVWFLTFAAMQIPVGVALDKIGPKTTASLLLAVGGAGGAFLFSIAENSNQIILAMGLIGIGCSPILMSAYYIFARSFSPKIFATLAGVSLGLGTMGNVASALPLTFAVQALGWRGAILSLAFITFAISILIYVYVKNPEKLVSKNKERTSVISILKMPIIWPIIAIMSVTYAPAAGIRGLWISPYLSDVFMVSNKMIGTATLIMGLAMILGSFVYGPLDRIFFSKKKIIFVGNLLCSMSCLVLFLIPDKSLVLSILLMAAIGFFGSSFAVIIGHGRDFIPAHLTGRGVTLLNLFGIGGAGLLQAWSGRLFTIYGSEQSIVSGYQSIFLFFGLFLLLGCLIYLFSKDA
;
A
#
# COMPACT_ATOMS: atom_id res chain seq x y z
N MET A 1 15.46 -18.91 9.13
CA MET A 1 14.05 -18.45 9.06
C MET A 1 13.18 -19.70 8.94
N ASN A 2 12.18 -19.89 9.81
CA ASN A 2 11.31 -21.07 9.73
C ASN A 2 10.50 -21.01 8.42
N ALA A 3 10.26 -22.17 7.78
CA ALA A 3 9.52 -22.26 6.52
C ALA A 3 8.17 -21.50 6.55
N GLY A 4 7.46 -21.54 7.68
CA GLY A 4 6.20 -20.79 7.85
C GLY A 4 6.36 -19.27 7.78
N ILE A 5 7.45 -18.71 8.30
CA ILE A 5 7.75 -17.27 8.21
C ILE A 5 8.04 -16.92 6.74
N LEU A 6 8.81 -17.76 6.04
CA LEU A 6 9.08 -17.55 4.61
C LEU A 6 7.78 -17.54 3.79
N CYS A 7 6.86 -18.47 4.05
CA CYS A 7 5.56 -18.51 3.37
C CYS A 7 4.73 -17.22 3.61
N LEU A 8 4.74 -16.68 4.83
CA LEU A 8 4.07 -15.42 5.13
C LEU A 8 4.74 -14.24 4.44
N VAL A 9 6.08 -14.23 4.34
CA VAL A 9 6.82 -13.20 3.59
C VAL A 9 6.48 -13.28 2.10
N LEU A 10 6.42 -14.46 1.50
CA LEU A 10 5.98 -14.65 0.11
C LEU A 10 4.55 -14.17 -0.10
N GLY A 11 3.64 -14.47 0.83
CA GLY A 11 2.28 -13.93 0.81
C GLY A 11 2.26 -12.40 0.90
N TYR A 12 3.19 -11.79 1.66
CA TYR A 12 3.30 -10.34 1.74
C TYR A 12 3.88 -9.72 0.44
N VAL A 13 4.80 -10.41 -0.23
CA VAL A 13 5.25 -10.05 -1.59
C VAL A 13 4.06 -9.99 -2.55
N LEU A 14 3.16 -10.98 -2.52
CA LEU A 14 1.92 -10.95 -3.33
C LEU A 14 1.01 -9.78 -2.94
N SER A 15 0.84 -9.52 -1.64
CA SER A 15 0.05 -8.37 -1.17
C SER A 15 0.58 -7.04 -1.70
N GLN A 16 1.88 -6.87 -1.74
CA GLN A 16 2.51 -5.68 -2.30
C GLN A 16 2.42 -5.63 -3.83
N PHE A 17 2.48 -6.77 -4.51
CA PHE A 17 2.24 -6.89 -5.94
C PHE A 17 0.83 -6.40 -6.30
N TYR A 18 -0.19 -6.90 -5.63
CA TYR A 18 -1.59 -6.56 -5.88
C TYR A 18 -1.96 -5.09 -5.55
N ARG A 19 -1.08 -4.33 -4.91
CA ARG A 19 -1.26 -2.88 -4.71
C ARG A 19 -0.91 -2.04 -5.94
N ALA A 20 -0.11 -2.59 -6.86
CA ALA A 20 0.51 -1.79 -7.90
C ALA A 20 0.35 -2.35 -9.33
N PHE A 21 -0.18 -3.57 -9.49
CA PHE A 21 -0.26 -4.25 -10.78
C PHE A 21 -1.24 -3.60 -11.77
N LEU A 22 -2.26 -2.89 -11.29
CA LEU A 22 -3.25 -2.23 -12.15
C LEU A 22 -2.62 -1.19 -13.08
N ALA A 23 -1.55 -0.51 -12.65
CA ALA A 23 -0.85 0.46 -13.48
C ALA A 23 -0.32 -0.15 -14.79
N VAL A 24 0.16 -1.39 -14.73
CA VAL A 24 0.68 -2.11 -15.90
C VAL A 24 -0.43 -2.68 -16.75
N LEU A 25 -1.55 -3.08 -16.15
CA LEU A 25 -2.69 -3.64 -16.86
C LEU A 25 -3.62 -2.58 -17.47
N ALA A 26 -3.51 -1.32 -17.08
CA ALA A 26 -4.43 -0.26 -17.48
C ALA A 26 -4.66 -0.15 -18.98
N PRO A 27 -3.63 -0.19 -19.87
CA PRO A 27 -3.83 -0.12 -21.32
C PRO A 27 -4.62 -1.31 -21.87
N ASP A 28 -4.31 -2.53 -21.39
CA ASP A 28 -4.98 -3.75 -21.85
C ASP A 28 -6.44 -3.80 -21.39
N LEU A 29 -6.72 -3.39 -20.15
CA LEU A 29 -8.07 -3.33 -19.59
C LEU A 29 -8.94 -2.27 -20.29
N TYR A 30 -8.32 -1.15 -20.70
CA TYR A 30 -9.01 -0.14 -21.50
C TYR A 30 -9.36 -0.68 -22.89
N SER A 31 -8.41 -1.30 -23.58
CA SER A 31 -8.64 -1.82 -24.93
C SER A 31 -9.64 -2.97 -24.99
N ASP A 32 -9.59 -3.89 -24.01
CA ASP A 32 -10.43 -5.12 -24.02
C ASP A 32 -11.82 -4.90 -23.41
N LEU A 33 -11.92 -4.11 -22.37
CA LEU A 33 -13.13 -3.97 -21.54
C LEU A 33 -13.68 -2.54 -21.50
N GLY A 34 -13.01 -1.58 -22.15
CA GLY A 34 -13.38 -0.16 -22.09
C GLY A 34 -13.32 0.45 -20.68
N ILE A 35 -12.45 -0.10 -19.82
CA ILE A 35 -12.38 0.32 -18.41
C ILE A 35 -11.71 1.68 -18.31
N THR A 36 -12.45 2.66 -17.79
CA THR A 36 -11.99 4.04 -17.65
C THR A 36 -10.98 4.20 -16.50
N PRO A 37 -10.13 5.24 -16.53
CA PRO A 37 -9.25 5.57 -15.41
C PRO A 37 -10.00 5.77 -14.08
N GLU A 38 -11.23 6.31 -14.11
CA GLU A 38 -12.08 6.45 -12.93
C GLU A 38 -12.45 5.08 -12.33
N THR A 39 -12.80 4.12 -13.17
CA THR A 39 -13.09 2.75 -12.74
C THR A 39 -11.87 2.07 -12.13
N LEU A 40 -10.69 2.24 -12.74
CA LEU A 40 -9.43 1.71 -12.20
C LEU A 40 -9.08 2.35 -10.85
N ALA A 41 -9.29 3.66 -10.70
CA ALA A 41 -9.11 4.36 -9.44
C ALA A 41 -10.05 3.83 -8.36
N THR A 42 -11.31 3.62 -8.71
CA THR A 42 -12.33 3.03 -7.81
C THR A 42 -11.94 1.61 -7.41
N ALA A 43 -11.57 0.77 -8.36
CA ALA A 43 -11.17 -0.61 -8.11
C ALA A 43 -9.94 -0.70 -7.19
N SER A 44 -8.92 0.13 -7.43
CA SER A 44 -7.76 0.25 -6.56
C SER A 44 -8.12 0.79 -5.19
N GLY A 45 -8.95 1.84 -5.11
CA GLY A 45 -9.46 2.39 -3.86
C GLY A 45 -10.22 1.36 -3.03
N VAL A 46 -11.08 0.55 -3.66
CA VAL A 46 -11.83 -0.54 -3.02
C VAL A 46 -10.88 -1.59 -2.43
N TRP A 47 -9.78 -1.93 -3.13
CA TRP A 47 -8.76 -2.82 -2.58
C TRP A 47 -8.21 -2.29 -1.24
N PHE A 48 -7.81 -1.02 -1.19
CA PHE A 48 -7.28 -0.40 0.03
C PHE A 48 -8.33 -0.31 1.14
N LEU A 49 -9.57 0.05 0.80
CA LEU A 49 -10.65 0.19 1.77
C LEU A 49 -11.06 -1.14 2.39
N THR A 50 -11.19 -2.20 1.58
CA THR A 50 -11.52 -3.55 2.08
C THR A 50 -10.38 -4.12 2.90
N PHE A 51 -9.12 -3.92 2.47
CA PHE A 51 -7.93 -4.28 3.25
C PHE A 51 -7.93 -3.58 4.61
N ALA A 52 -8.22 -2.26 4.65
CA ALA A 52 -8.26 -1.48 5.88
C ALA A 52 -9.42 -1.91 6.80
N ALA A 53 -10.63 -2.07 6.25
CA ALA A 53 -11.80 -2.51 7.01
C ALA A 53 -11.57 -3.88 7.67
N MET A 54 -10.85 -4.76 7.00
CA MET A 54 -10.52 -6.09 7.52
C MET A 54 -9.49 -6.08 8.66
N GLN A 55 -8.80 -4.96 8.95
CA GLN A 55 -7.79 -4.94 10.03
C GLN A 55 -8.41 -5.27 11.40
N ILE A 56 -9.63 -4.81 11.68
CA ILE A 56 -10.32 -5.09 12.94
C ILE A 56 -10.79 -6.56 13.02
N PRO A 57 -11.55 -7.11 12.05
CA PRO A 57 -11.92 -8.53 12.03
C PRO A 57 -10.71 -9.47 12.06
N VAL A 58 -9.66 -9.17 11.30
CA VAL A 58 -8.43 -9.95 11.27
C VAL A 58 -7.75 -9.98 12.64
N GLY A 59 -7.66 -8.83 13.34
CA GLY A 59 -7.10 -8.78 14.69
C GLY A 59 -7.83 -9.73 15.64
N VAL A 60 -9.17 -9.75 15.59
CA VAL A 60 -10.00 -10.67 16.38
C VAL A 60 -9.78 -12.13 15.96
N ALA A 61 -9.68 -12.39 14.66
CA ALA A 61 -9.46 -13.74 14.14
C ALA A 61 -8.07 -14.29 14.53
N LEU A 62 -7.04 -13.46 14.51
CA LEU A 62 -5.69 -13.83 14.95
C LEU A 62 -5.68 -14.28 16.41
N ASP A 63 -6.43 -13.60 17.29
CA ASP A 63 -6.49 -13.93 18.71
C ASP A 63 -7.34 -15.18 18.98
N LYS A 64 -8.44 -15.40 18.25
CA LYS A 64 -9.37 -16.51 18.48
C LYS A 64 -9.01 -17.78 17.69
N ILE A 65 -8.71 -17.64 16.41
CA ILE A 65 -8.48 -18.72 15.46
C ILE A 65 -6.98 -18.99 15.31
N GLY A 66 -6.18 -17.92 15.25
CA GLY A 66 -4.72 -17.96 15.07
C GLY A 66 -4.27 -17.63 13.66
N PRO A 67 -2.97 -17.29 13.49
CA PRO A 67 -2.42 -16.80 12.23
C PRO A 67 -2.44 -17.82 11.08
N LYS A 68 -2.24 -19.11 11.37
CA LYS A 68 -2.25 -20.18 10.38
C LYS A 68 -3.52 -20.18 9.53
N THR A 69 -4.66 -20.39 10.17
CA THR A 69 -5.97 -20.52 9.49
C THR A 69 -6.46 -19.19 8.96
N THR A 70 -6.27 -18.11 9.72
CA THR A 70 -6.72 -16.76 9.30
C THR A 70 -6.02 -16.31 8.03
N ALA A 71 -4.68 -16.43 7.97
CA ALA A 71 -3.93 -16.03 6.79
C ALA A 71 -4.20 -16.93 5.58
N SER A 72 -4.17 -18.26 5.77
CA SER A 72 -4.37 -19.19 4.64
C SER A 72 -5.77 -19.08 4.06
N LEU A 73 -6.82 -19.11 4.88
CA LEU A 73 -8.20 -19.08 4.40
C LEU A 73 -8.53 -17.79 3.66
N LEU A 74 -8.19 -16.64 4.25
CA LEU A 74 -8.47 -15.35 3.62
C LEU A 74 -7.65 -15.16 2.34
N LEU A 75 -6.39 -15.61 2.31
CA LEU A 75 -5.57 -15.54 1.09
C LEU A 75 -6.10 -16.47 -0.01
N ALA A 76 -6.57 -17.68 0.34
CA ALA A 76 -7.15 -18.60 -0.62
C ALA A 76 -8.45 -18.05 -1.22
N VAL A 77 -9.41 -17.70 -0.38
CA VAL A 77 -10.75 -17.29 -0.82
C VAL A 77 -10.73 -15.87 -1.39
N GLY A 78 -10.20 -14.92 -0.64
CA GLY A 78 -10.15 -13.51 -1.06
C GLY A 78 -9.03 -13.25 -2.07
N GLY A 79 -7.79 -13.64 -1.76
CA GLY A 79 -6.63 -13.37 -2.61
C GLY A 79 -6.68 -14.14 -3.94
N ALA A 80 -6.63 -15.47 -3.86
CA ALA A 80 -6.63 -16.30 -5.07
C ALA A 80 -8.00 -16.30 -5.77
N GLY A 81 -9.12 -16.40 -5.04
CA GLY A 81 -10.46 -16.32 -5.61
C GLY A 81 -10.74 -14.97 -6.27
N GLY A 82 -10.28 -13.87 -5.65
CA GLY A 82 -10.37 -12.54 -6.25
C GLY A 82 -9.52 -12.40 -7.51
N ALA A 83 -8.28 -12.91 -7.52
CA ALA A 83 -7.43 -12.90 -8.72
C ALA A 83 -8.00 -13.79 -9.84
N PHE A 84 -8.60 -14.92 -9.50
CA PHE A 84 -9.32 -15.75 -10.45
C PHE A 84 -10.50 -14.99 -11.06
N LEU A 85 -11.36 -14.36 -10.24
CA LEU A 85 -12.46 -13.53 -10.73
C LEU A 85 -11.96 -12.40 -11.62
N PHE A 86 -10.85 -11.76 -11.27
CA PHE A 86 -10.23 -10.73 -12.10
C PHE A 86 -9.85 -11.26 -13.49
N SER A 87 -9.25 -12.46 -13.55
CA SER A 87 -8.78 -13.05 -14.82
C SER A 87 -9.91 -13.39 -15.81
N ILE A 88 -11.11 -13.66 -15.31
CA ILE A 88 -12.30 -13.98 -16.13
C ILE A 88 -13.29 -12.80 -16.24
N ALA A 89 -12.91 -11.63 -15.75
CA ALA A 89 -13.81 -10.48 -15.74
C ALA A 89 -14.16 -10.00 -17.14
N GLU A 90 -15.45 -9.65 -17.32
CA GLU A 90 -16.03 -9.16 -18.57
C GLU A 90 -16.54 -7.72 -18.46
N ASN A 91 -16.54 -7.15 -17.26
CA ASN A 91 -17.04 -5.81 -17.01
C ASN A 91 -16.39 -5.16 -15.77
N SER A 92 -16.58 -3.84 -15.66
CA SER A 92 -16.03 -3.00 -14.60
C SER A 92 -16.42 -3.45 -13.19
N ASN A 93 -17.67 -3.90 -12.99
CA ASN A 93 -18.14 -4.30 -11.66
C ASN A 93 -17.42 -5.56 -11.16
N GLN A 94 -17.14 -6.50 -12.06
CA GLN A 94 -16.38 -7.72 -11.72
C GLN A 94 -14.93 -7.37 -11.36
N ILE A 95 -14.29 -6.41 -12.04
CA ILE A 95 -12.95 -5.92 -11.70
C ILE A 95 -12.95 -5.27 -10.30
N ILE A 96 -13.93 -4.40 -10.01
CA ILE A 96 -14.05 -3.76 -8.70
C ILE A 96 -14.27 -4.79 -7.58
N LEU A 97 -15.16 -5.77 -7.81
CA LEU A 97 -15.42 -6.85 -6.86
C LEU A 97 -14.17 -7.72 -6.63
N ALA A 98 -13.48 -8.08 -7.71
CA ALA A 98 -12.25 -8.86 -7.65
C ALA A 98 -11.18 -8.13 -6.82
N MET A 99 -11.00 -6.83 -7.02
CA MET A 99 -10.07 -6.01 -6.25
C MET A 99 -10.44 -5.95 -4.77
N GLY A 100 -11.73 -5.83 -4.46
CA GLY A 100 -12.22 -5.88 -3.09
C GLY A 100 -11.91 -7.22 -2.41
N LEU A 101 -12.15 -8.34 -3.11
CA LEU A 101 -11.82 -9.68 -2.61
C LEU A 101 -10.31 -9.85 -2.39
N ILE A 102 -9.47 -9.40 -3.33
CA ILE A 102 -8.01 -9.46 -3.20
C ILE A 102 -7.56 -8.64 -1.97
N GLY A 103 -8.16 -7.45 -1.74
CA GLY A 103 -7.88 -6.62 -0.57
C GLY A 103 -8.19 -7.35 0.75
N ILE A 104 -9.36 -8.01 0.84
CA ILE A 104 -9.74 -8.87 1.96
C ILE A 104 -8.71 -9.99 2.16
N GLY A 105 -8.34 -10.67 1.07
CA GLY A 105 -7.42 -11.82 1.11
C GLY A 105 -6.01 -11.45 1.57
N CYS A 106 -5.51 -10.28 1.17
CA CYS A 106 -4.18 -9.80 1.51
C CYS A 106 -4.07 -9.23 2.94
N SER A 107 -5.21 -8.84 3.55
CA SER A 107 -5.25 -8.11 4.82
C SER A 107 -4.60 -8.83 6.02
N PRO A 108 -4.66 -10.17 6.20
CA PRO A 108 -4.12 -10.85 7.37
C PRO A 108 -2.62 -11.14 7.31
N ILE A 109 -2.01 -11.06 6.13
CA ILE A 109 -0.70 -11.69 5.89
C ILE A 109 0.41 -11.08 6.75
N LEU A 110 0.62 -9.76 6.65
CA LEU A 110 1.66 -9.08 7.43
C LEU A 110 1.34 -9.12 8.93
N MET A 111 0.07 -8.98 9.29
CA MET A 111 -0.38 -9.02 10.69
C MET A 111 -0.17 -10.39 11.30
N SER A 112 -0.35 -11.48 10.54
CA SER A 112 -0.05 -12.84 10.97
C SER A 112 1.45 -13.04 11.24
N ALA A 113 2.31 -12.49 10.38
CA ALA A 113 3.74 -12.52 10.62
C ALA A 113 4.12 -11.77 11.90
N TYR A 114 3.62 -10.54 12.07
CA TYR A 114 3.89 -9.73 13.26
C TYR A 114 3.33 -10.35 14.54
N TYR A 115 2.17 -10.98 14.49
CA TYR A 115 1.60 -11.73 15.60
C TYR A 115 2.51 -12.88 16.05
N ILE A 116 3.06 -13.64 15.09
CA ILE A 116 4.02 -14.70 15.39
C ILE A 116 5.32 -14.12 15.94
N PHE A 117 5.85 -13.06 15.33
CA PHE A 117 7.10 -12.44 15.78
C PHE A 117 7.00 -11.92 17.20
N ALA A 118 5.90 -11.24 17.53
CA ALA A 118 5.68 -10.67 18.86
C ALA A 118 5.56 -11.74 19.96
N ARG A 119 5.12 -12.96 19.62
CA ARG A 119 4.92 -14.04 20.60
C ARG A 119 6.08 -15.04 20.66
N SER A 120 6.85 -15.17 19.59
CA SER A 120 7.88 -16.20 19.47
C SER A 120 9.30 -15.67 19.57
N PHE A 121 9.51 -14.35 19.53
CA PHE A 121 10.85 -13.77 19.51
C PHE A 121 10.98 -12.58 20.46
N SER A 122 12.22 -12.30 20.90
CA SER A 122 12.52 -11.11 21.70
C SER A 122 12.24 -9.82 20.92
N PRO A 123 11.99 -8.68 21.60
CA PRO A 123 11.71 -7.39 20.93
C PRO A 123 12.77 -6.97 19.91
N LYS A 124 14.05 -7.27 20.19
CA LYS A 124 15.17 -6.97 19.27
C LYS A 124 15.09 -7.80 17.99
N ILE A 125 14.81 -9.11 18.10
CA ILE A 125 14.65 -10.00 16.94
C ILE A 125 13.36 -9.67 16.18
N PHE A 126 12.27 -9.32 16.88
CA PHE A 126 11.03 -8.86 16.27
C PHE A 126 11.27 -7.69 15.32
N ALA A 127 11.98 -6.64 15.76
CA ALA A 127 12.26 -5.46 14.92
C ALA A 127 13.03 -5.84 13.63
N THR A 128 14.02 -6.72 13.77
CA THR A 128 14.79 -7.23 12.61
C THR A 128 13.92 -8.01 11.64
N LEU A 129 13.12 -8.97 12.14
CA LEU A 129 12.23 -9.77 11.30
C LEU A 129 11.14 -8.93 10.62
N ALA A 130 10.60 -7.94 11.34
CA ALA A 130 9.63 -7.00 10.79
C ALA A 130 10.25 -6.16 9.66
N GLY A 131 11.44 -5.62 9.86
CA GLY A 131 12.18 -4.87 8.83
C GLY A 131 12.51 -5.71 7.60
N VAL A 132 13.02 -6.94 7.81
CA VAL A 132 13.31 -7.88 6.71
C VAL A 132 12.02 -8.25 5.96
N SER A 133 10.92 -8.49 6.67
CA SER A 133 9.63 -8.82 6.03
C SER A 133 9.12 -7.66 5.18
N LEU A 134 9.23 -6.42 5.66
CA LEU A 134 8.87 -5.22 4.89
C LEU A 134 9.77 -5.05 3.67
N GLY A 135 11.09 -5.17 3.84
CA GLY A 135 12.05 -5.04 2.76
C GLY A 135 11.83 -6.09 1.66
N LEU A 136 11.69 -7.36 2.03
CA LEU A 136 11.38 -8.43 1.06
C LEU A 136 10.00 -8.25 0.43
N GLY A 137 9.00 -7.80 1.20
CA GLY A 137 7.66 -7.53 0.68
C GLY A 137 7.67 -6.50 -0.46
N THR A 138 8.53 -5.48 -0.38
CA THR A 138 8.64 -4.46 -1.45
C THR A 138 9.11 -5.03 -2.80
N MET A 139 9.71 -6.24 -2.83
CA MET A 139 10.00 -6.94 -4.09
C MET A 139 8.72 -7.23 -4.89
N GLY A 140 7.57 -7.38 -4.23
CA GLY A 140 6.27 -7.48 -4.90
C GLY A 140 5.94 -6.26 -5.74
N ASN A 141 6.26 -5.08 -5.24
CA ASN A 141 6.14 -3.83 -6.00
C ASN A 141 7.05 -3.81 -7.24
N VAL A 142 8.23 -4.38 -7.16
CA VAL A 142 9.15 -4.50 -8.31
C VAL A 142 8.61 -5.52 -9.32
N ALA A 143 8.13 -6.65 -8.83
CA ALA A 143 7.57 -7.72 -9.66
C ALA A 143 6.29 -7.29 -10.42
N SER A 144 5.50 -6.36 -9.86
CA SER A 144 4.30 -5.79 -10.51
C SER A 144 4.60 -4.76 -11.59
N ALA A 145 5.86 -4.43 -11.84
CA ALA A 145 6.28 -3.50 -12.88
C ALA A 145 6.77 -4.26 -14.13
N LEU A 146 8.04 -4.11 -14.51
CA LEU A 146 8.60 -4.69 -15.73
C LEU A 146 8.43 -6.23 -15.83
N PRO A 147 8.59 -7.05 -14.76
CA PRO A 147 8.32 -8.48 -14.84
C PRO A 147 6.88 -8.82 -15.24
N LEU A 148 5.90 -8.09 -14.69
CA LEU A 148 4.50 -8.26 -15.09
C LEU A 148 4.27 -7.88 -16.55
N THR A 149 4.90 -6.81 -17.03
CA THR A 149 4.81 -6.39 -18.45
C THR A 149 5.25 -7.54 -19.38
N PHE A 150 6.34 -8.22 -19.08
CA PHE A 150 6.76 -9.39 -19.86
C PHE A 150 5.79 -10.57 -19.77
N ALA A 151 5.22 -10.83 -18.59
CA ALA A 151 4.22 -11.88 -18.42
C ALA A 151 2.95 -11.59 -19.23
N VAL A 152 2.50 -10.33 -19.24
CA VAL A 152 1.33 -9.88 -20.03
C VAL A 152 1.61 -10.00 -21.53
N GLN A 153 2.81 -9.64 -21.99
CA GLN A 153 3.20 -9.81 -23.39
C GLN A 153 3.22 -11.28 -23.82
N ALA A 154 3.60 -12.21 -22.95
CA ALA A 154 3.72 -13.64 -23.26
C ALA A 154 2.38 -14.39 -23.14
N LEU A 155 1.53 -14.05 -22.15
CA LEU A 155 0.34 -14.83 -21.79
C LEU A 155 -0.98 -14.06 -21.98
N GLY A 156 -0.91 -12.80 -22.37
CA GLY A 156 -2.02 -11.86 -22.23
C GLY A 156 -2.30 -11.50 -20.75
N TRP A 157 -3.04 -10.43 -20.52
CA TRP A 157 -3.34 -9.99 -19.14
C TRP A 157 -4.17 -11.01 -18.36
N ARG A 158 -5.14 -11.70 -19.03
CA ARG A 158 -5.96 -12.75 -18.39
C ARG A 158 -5.10 -13.94 -17.96
N GLY A 159 -4.21 -14.42 -18.82
CA GLY A 159 -3.30 -15.53 -18.51
C GLY A 159 -2.30 -15.20 -17.42
N ALA A 160 -1.76 -13.99 -17.43
CA ALA A 160 -0.85 -13.51 -16.38
C ALA A 160 -1.53 -13.46 -15.01
N ILE A 161 -2.77 -12.92 -14.93
CA ILE A 161 -3.52 -12.86 -13.66
C ILE A 161 -4.03 -14.22 -13.21
N LEU A 162 -4.43 -15.10 -14.14
CA LEU A 162 -4.77 -16.49 -13.80
C LEU A 162 -3.57 -17.23 -13.18
N SER A 163 -2.37 -17.05 -13.74
CA SER A 163 -1.15 -17.62 -13.18
C SER A 163 -0.88 -17.11 -11.76
N LEU A 164 -1.11 -15.82 -11.52
CA LEU A 164 -1.03 -15.23 -10.18
C LEU A 164 -2.07 -15.80 -9.21
N ALA A 165 -3.29 -16.09 -9.68
CA ALA A 165 -4.31 -16.74 -8.85
C ALA A 165 -3.82 -18.11 -8.37
N PHE A 166 -3.25 -18.93 -9.26
CA PHE A 166 -2.67 -20.22 -8.89
C PHE A 166 -1.48 -20.09 -7.93
N ILE A 167 -0.58 -19.14 -8.18
CA ILE A 167 0.56 -18.87 -7.27
C ILE A 167 0.04 -18.45 -5.89
N THR A 168 -0.96 -17.57 -5.83
CA THR A 168 -1.57 -17.10 -4.57
C THR A 168 -2.22 -18.27 -3.82
N PHE A 169 -2.94 -19.13 -4.53
CA PHE A 169 -3.55 -20.34 -3.95
C PHE A 169 -2.49 -21.31 -3.42
N ALA A 170 -1.43 -21.56 -4.19
CA ALA A 170 -0.32 -22.41 -3.73
C ALA A 170 0.35 -21.85 -2.46
N ILE A 171 0.60 -20.52 -2.40
CA ILE A 171 1.16 -19.88 -1.21
C ILE A 171 0.19 -19.98 -0.03
N SER A 172 -1.12 -19.89 -0.24
CA SER A 172 -2.11 -20.10 0.83
C SER A 172 -2.05 -21.51 1.42
N ILE A 173 -1.87 -22.53 0.58
CA ILE A 173 -1.65 -23.92 1.02
C ILE A 173 -0.34 -24.05 1.79
N LEU A 174 0.76 -23.45 1.29
CA LEU A 174 2.04 -23.47 1.98
C LEU A 174 1.96 -22.80 3.37
N ILE A 175 1.22 -21.68 3.47
CA ILE A 175 0.94 -21.04 4.77
C ILE A 175 0.19 -22.02 5.68
N TYR A 176 -0.85 -22.68 5.19
CA TYR A 176 -1.60 -23.64 5.97
C TYR A 176 -0.76 -24.83 6.46
N VAL A 177 0.16 -25.33 5.64
CA VAL A 177 1.02 -26.48 5.98
C VAL A 177 2.14 -26.07 6.95
N TYR A 178 2.86 -25.00 6.66
CA TYR A 178 4.12 -24.67 7.35
C TYR A 178 3.98 -23.67 8.50
N VAL A 179 2.93 -22.83 8.53
CA VAL A 179 2.73 -21.89 9.63
C VAL A 179 2.19 -22.63 10.86
N LYS A 180 2.83 -22.39 12.00
CA LYS A 180 2.38 -22.89 13.31
C LYS A 180 1.78 -21.74 14.11
N ASN A 181 0.65 -22.01 14.77
CA ASN A 181 0.09 -21.06 15.71
C ASN A 181 0.96 -21.01 16.97
N PRO A 182 1.35 -19.80 17.44
CA PRO A 182 1.99 -19.68 18.74
C PRO A 182 1.03 -20.05 19.87
N GLU A 183 1.57 -20.41 21.04
CA GLU A 183 0.77 -20.74 22.22
C GLU A 183 -0.17 -19.58 22.60
N LYS A 184 -1.40 -19.93 22.94
CA LYS A 184 -2.40 -18.94 23.36
C LYS A 184 -2.02 -18.41 24.74
N LEU A 185 -1.76 -17.12 24.86
CA LEU A 185 -1.62 -16.51 26.17
C LEU A 185 -2.99 -16.42 26.84
N VAL A 186 -3.16 -17.14 27.95
CA VAL A 186 -4.33 -16.98 28.80
C VAL A 186 -4.15 -15.69 29.60
N SER A 187 -4.70 -14.60 29.10
CA SER A 187 -4.73 -13.33 29.82
C SER A 187 -5.64 -13.46 31.04
N LYS A 188 -5.05 -13.41 32.22
CA LYS A 188 -5.81 -13.40 33.51
C LYS A 188 -6.57 -12.10 33.77
N ASN A 189 -6.26 -11.01 33.07
CA ASN A 189 -6.93 -9.71 33.19
C ASN A 189 -7.62 -9.34 31.87
N LYS A 190 -8.94 -9.44 31.84
CA LYS A 190 -9.82 -8.85 30.83
C LYS A 190 -9.98 -7.35 31.09
N GLU A 191 -8.93 -6.59 31.16
CA GLU A 191 -9.11 -5.16 30.97
C GLU A 191 -9.57 -4.93 29.53
N ARG A 192 -10.81 -4.43 29.40
CA ARG A 192 -11.41 -4.01 28.13
C ARG A 192 -10.66 -2.75 27.65
N THR A 193 -9.40 -2.89 27.29
CA THR A 193 -8.65 -1.83 26.66
C THR A 193 -9.18 -1.64 25.25
N SER A 194 -9.87 -0.54 25.02
CA SER A 194 -10.52 -0.23 23.75
C SER A 194 -9.62 0.61 22.85
N VAL A 195 -9.68 0.38 21.53
CA VAL A 195 -9.09 1.28 20.52
C VAL A 195 -9.61 2.72 20.68
N ILE A 196 -10.84 2.88 21.19
CA ILE A 196 -11.46 4.17 21.48
C ILE A 196 -10.65 4.99 22.50
N SER A 197 -9.95 4.34 23.44
CA SER A 197 -9.11 5.07 24.40
C SER A 197 -7.93 5.80 23.74
N ILE A 198 -7.39 5.25 22.63
CA ILE A 198 -6.33 5.89 21.84
C ILE A 198 -6.89 7.09 21.07
N LEU A 199 -8.08 6.96 20.48
CA LEU A 199 -8.74 8.06 19.76
C LEU A 199 -9.14 9.23 20.67
N LYS A 200 -9.28 9.01 21.98
CA LYS A 200 -9.51 10.07 22.96
C LYS A 200 -8.25 10.87 23.33
N MET A 201 -7.06 10.45 22.89
CA MET A 201 -5.79 11.13 23.14
C MET A 201 -5.57 12.26 22.13
N PRO A 202 -5.61 13.56 22.49
CA PRO A 202 -5.47 14.66 21.53
C PRO A 202 -4.14 14.65 20.77
N ILE A 203 -3.09 14.16 21.42
CA ILE A 203 -1.72 14.10 20.87
C ILE A 203 -1.59 13.20 19.65
N ILE A 204 -2.51 12.23 19.48
CA ILE A 204 -2.44 11.26 18.37
C ILE A 204 -3.03 11.82 17.06
N TRP A 205 -3.93 12.83 17.14
CA TRP A 205 -4.66 13.31 15.97
C TRP A 205 -3.79 13.96 14.88
N PRO A 206 -2.76 14.78 15.19
CA PRO A 206 -1.84 15.26 14.18
C PRO A 206 -1.08 14.12 13.47
N ILE A 207 -0.77 13.06 14.21
CA ILE A 207 -0.09 11.87 13.67
C ILE A 207 -1.06 11.07 12.78
N ILE A 208 -2.32 10.91 13.18
CA ILE A 208 -3.36 10.30 12.35
C ILE A 208 -3.57 11.11 11.07
N ALA A 209 -3.60 12.44 11.15
CA ALA A 209 -3.81 13.29 9.99
C ALA A 209 -2.72 13.08 8.92
N ILE A 210 -1.44 13.18 9.30
CA ILE A 210 -0.34 12.93 8.35
C ILE A 210 -0.32 11.48 7.88
N MET A 211 -0.62 10.50 8.75
CA MET A 211 -0.70 9.10 8.41
C MET A 211 -1.75 8.83 7.34
N SER A 212 -2.91 9.50 7.40
CA SER A 212 -4.02 9.33 6.45
C SER A 212 -3.69 9.77 5.03
N VAL A 213 -2.69 10.63 4.83
CA VAL A 213 -2.37 11.21 3.53
C VAL A 213 -0.99 10.82 2.99
N THR A 214 -0.06 10.44 3.86
CA THR A 214 1.37 10.23 3.50
C THR A 214 1.57 9.16 2.42
N TYR A 215 0.80 8.08 2.44
CA TYR A 215 0.97 6.95 1.53
C TYR A 215 0.23 7.12 0.20
N ALA A 216 -0.80 7.97 0.16
CA ALA A 216 -1.69 8.12 -0.98
C ALA A 216 -1.00 8.57 -2.28
N PRO A 217 -0.08 9.58 -2.29
CA PRO A 217 0.60 9.99 -3.52
C PRO A 217 1.47 8.87 -4.09
N ALA A 218 2.30 8.24 -3.26
CA ALA A 218 3.20 7.18 -3.71
C ALA A 218 2.43 5.94 -4.19
N ALA A 219 1.41 5.50 -3.43
CA ALA A 219 0.58 4.36 -3.79
C ALA A 219 -0.29 4.65 -5.01
N GLY A 220 -0.95 5.82 -5.05
CA GLY A 220 -1.86 6.21 -6.12
C GLY A 220 -1.14 6.43 -7.44
N ILE A 221 -0.07 7.21 -7.45
CA ILE A 221 0.69 7.48 -8.68
C ILE A 221 1.31 6.19 -9.20
N ARG A 222 2.04 5.45 -8.35
CA ARG A 222 2.71 4.23 -8.78
C ARG A 222 1.74 3.11 -9.14
N GLY A 223 0.69 2.94 -8.34
CA GLY A 223 -0.23 1.81 -8.47
C GLY A 223 -1.31 2.00 -9.54
N LEU A 224 -1.53 3.24 -9.99
CA LEU A 224 -2.62 3.55 -10.90
C LEU A 224 -2.24 4.56 -11.98
N TRP A 225 -1.70 5.74 -11.61
CA TRP A 225 -1.66 6.88 -12.51
C TRP A 225 -0.43 6.97 -13.39
N ILE A 226 0.69 6.32 -13.03
CA ILE A 226 1.95 6.40 -13.79
C ILE A 226 1.78 5.88 -15.22
N SER A 227 1.04 4.79 -15.42
CA SER A 227 0.85 4.17 -16.72
C SER A 227 0.01 5.05 -17.65
N PRO A 228 -1.24 5.41 -17.31
CA PRO A 228 -2.05 6.25 -18.18
C PRO A 228 -1.41 7.63 -18.37
N TYR A 229 -0.81 8.25 -17.35
CA TYR A 229 -0.15 9.55 -17.51
C TYR A 229 0.97 9.50 -18.54
N LEU A 230 1.87 8.52 -18.46
CA LEU A 230 2.99 8.41 -19.40
C LEU A 230 2.54 8.02 -20.80
N SER A 231 1.49 7.21 -20.92
CA SER A 231 0.87 6.86 -22.19
C SER A 231 0.21 8.05 -22.86
N ASP A 232 -0.65 8.76 -22.12
CA ASP A 232 -1.51 9.80 -22.68
C ASP A 232 -0.78 11.13 -22.94
N VAL A 233 0.17 11.48 -22.07
CA VAL A 233 0.88 12.77 -22.17
C VAL A 233 2.15 12.65 -23.01
N PHE A 234 2.89 11.55 -22.89
CA PHE A 234 4.18 11.38 -23.58
C PHE A 234 4.16 10.32 -24.67
N MET A 235 3.04 9.58 -24.86
CA MET A 235 2.86 8.56 -25.91
C MET A 235 3.99 7.51 -25.91
N VAL A 236 4.49 7.14 -24.72
CA VAL A 236 5.61 6.19 -24.60
C VAL A 236 5.14 4.74 -24.63
N SER A 237 6.05 3.83 -25.01
CA SER A 237 5.78 2.40 -25.07
C SER A 237 5.55 1.77 -23.68
N ASN A 238 4.83 0.64 -23.64
CA ASN A 238 4.60 -0.15 -22.41
C ASN A 238 5.92 -0.54 -21.70
N LYS A 239 7.00 -0.76 -22.47
CA LYS A 239 8.34 -1.02 -21.91
C LYS A 239 8.88 0.19 -21.13
N MET A 240 8.69 1.40 -21.64
CA MET A 240 9.09 2.64 -20.96
C MET A 240 8.25 2.87 -19.71
N ILE A 241 6.93 2.63 -19.77
CA ILE A 241 6.03 2.69 -18.61
C ILE A 241 6.48 1.71 -17.52
N GLY A 242 6.76 0.45 -17.88
CA GLY A 242 7.27 -0.54 -16.94
C GLY A 242 8.60 -0.12 -16.31
N THR A 243 9.49 0.51 -17.10
CA THR A 243 10.79 1.03 -16.62
C THR A 243 10.59 2.20 -15.64
N ALA A 244 9.73 3.15 -15.96
CA ALA A 244 9.41 4.28 -15.07
C ALA A 244 8.78 3.80 -13.75
N THR A 245 7.84 2.85 -13.82
CA THR A 245 7.22 2.22 -12.65
C THR A 245 8.24 1.47 -11.79
N LEU A 246 9.22 0.81 -12.43
CA LEU A 246 10.33 0.15 -11.75
C LEU A 246 11.22 1.18 -11.03
N ILE A 247 11.61 2.28 -11.71
CA ILE A 247 12.44 3.34 -11.13
C ILE A 247 11.77 3.92 -9.88
N MET A 248 10.46 4.24 -9.96
CA MET A 248 9.70 4.72 -8.80
C MET A 248 9.65 3.66 -7.68
N GLY A 249 9.47 2.39 -8.03
CA GLY A 249 9.47 1.28 -7.06
C GLY A 249 10.81 1.12 -6.34
N LEU A 250 11.93 1.20 -7.07
CA LEU A 250 13.28 1.17 -6.50
C LEU A 250 13.54 2.39 -5.60
N ALA A 251 13.07 3.57 -5.99
CA ALA A 251 13.14 4.78 -5.17
C ALA A 251 12.37 4.62 -3.84
N MET A 252 11.19 3.99 -3.85
CA MET A 252 10.43 3.66 -2.64
C MET A 252 11.20 2.70 -1.72
N ILE A 253 11.85 1.69 -2.29
CA ILE A 253 12.68 0.74 -1.53
C ILE A 253 13.85 1.49 -0.89
N LEU A 254 14.59 2.28 -1.67
CA LEU A 254 15.71 3.07 -1.19
C LEU A 254 15.27 4.04 -0.09
N GLY A 255 14.15 4.74 -0.28
CA GLY A 255 13.55 5.60 0.73
C GLY A 255 13.29 4.86 2.03
N SER A 256 12.69 3.67 1.98
CA SER A 256 12.41 2.86 3.16
C SER A 256 13.69 2.49 3.94
N PHE A 257 14.78 2.18 3.24
CA PHE A 257 16.07 1.91 3.89
C PHE A 257 16.72 3.16 4.47
N VAL A 258 16.62 4.29 3.78
CA VAL A 258 17.18 5.57 4.25
C VAL A 258 16.42 6.08 5.47
N TYR A 259 15.09 6.04 5.47
CA TYR A 259 14.27 6.51 6.59
C TYR A 259 14.52 5.74 7.90
N GLY A 260 14.89 4.44 7.80
CA GLY A 260 15.13 3.61 8.98
C GLY A 260 16.20 4.16 9.95
N PRO A 261 17.39 4.51 9.50
CA PRO A 261 18.44 5.05 10.38
C PRO A 261 18.35 6.57 10.64
N LEU A 262 17.54 7.34 9.88
CA LEU A 262 17.49 8.80 9.99
C LEU A 262 17.09 9.29 11.40
N ASP A 263 16.21 8.57 12.10
CA ASP A 263 15.81 8.93 13.47
C ASP A 263 16.99 8.91 14.46
N ARG A 264 17.97 8.04 14.21
CA ARG A 264 19.21 7.96 15.02
C ARG A 264 20.19 9.10 14.71
N ILE A 265 20.15 9.63 13.47
CA ILE A 265 21.06 10.68 13.00
C ILE A 265 20.53 12.07 13.43
N PHE A 266 19.25 12.31 13.23
CA PHE A 266 18.64 13.63 13.44
C PHE A 266 17.94 13.80 14.79
N PHE A 267 17.83 12.73 15.60
CA PHE A 267 17.24 12.75 16.95
C PHE A 267 15.85 13.42 17.03
N SER A 268 15.09 13.43 15.92
CA SER A 268 13.77 14.04 15.81
C SER A 268 12.95 13.38 14.73
N LYS A 269 12.05 12.50 15.11
CA LYS A 269 11.11 11.84 14.17
C LYS A 269 10.20 12.87 13.51
N LYS A 270 9.77 13.88 14.28
CA LYS A 270 8.91 14.96 13.78
C LYS A 270 9.52 15.68 12.57
N LYS A 271 10.79 16.10 12.65
CA LYS A 271 11.48 16.80 11.56
C LYS A 271 11.61 15.93 10.33
N ILE A 272 12.00 14.67 10.48
CA ILE A 272 12.17 13.70 9.40
C ILE A 272 10.85 13.50 8.66
N ILE A 273 9.75 13.26 9.40
CA ILE A 273 8.42 13.08 8.84
C ILE A 273 7.95 14.33 8.12
N PHE A 274 8.10 15.49 8.74
CA PHE A 274 7.66 16.77 8.16
C PHE A 274 8.42 17.08 6.87
N VAL A 275 9.75 17.06 6.89
CA VAL A 275 10.58 17.37 5.71
C VAL A 275 10.33 16.39 4.58
N GLY A 276 10.27 15.08 4.86
CA GLY A 276 10.00 14.07 3.85
C GLY A 276 8.64 14.26 3.18
N ASN A 277 7.57 14.45 3.96
CA ASN A 277 6.24 14.65 3.40
C ASN A 277 6.11 16.01 2.68
N LEU A 278 6.79 17.05 3.15
CA LEU A 278 6.84 18.35 2.46
C LEU A 278 7.51 18.21 1.09
N LEU A 279 8.65 17.52 1.00
CA LEU A 279 9.34 17.27 -0.28
C LEU A 279 8.52 16.40 -1.23
N CYS A 280 7.80 15.43 -0.70
CA CYS A 280 6.84 14.62 -1.47
C CYS A 280 5.69 15.50 -2.02
N SER A 281 5.11 16.37 -1.18
CA SER A 281 4.08 17.32 -1.59
C SER A 281 4.60 18.27 -2.67
N MET A 282 5.79 18.86 -2.48
CA MET A 282 6.39 19.75 -3.47
C MET A 282 6.63 19.05 -4.81
N SER A 283 7.05 17.77 -4.79
CA SER A 283 7.22 16.99 -6.02
C SER A 283 5.89 16.82 -6.78
N CYS A 284 4.78 16.60 -6.05
CA CYS A 284 3.44 16.56 -6.66
C CYS A 284 3.06 17.94 -7.24
N LEU A 285 3.30 19.02 -6.50
CA LEU A 285 2.97 20.39 -6.95
C LEU A 285 3.82 20.82 -8.16
N VAL A 286 5.07 20.39 -8.25
CA VAL A 286 5.90 20.62 -9.44
C VAL A 286 5.34 19.86 -10.64
N LEU A 287 4.92 18.59 -10.49
CA LEU A 287 4.23 17.85 -11.56
C LEU A 287 2.93 18.54 -12.00
N PHE A 288 2.18 19.15 -11.07
CA PHE A 288 1.01 19.95 -11.42
C PHE A 288 1.37 21.14 -12.32
N LEU A 289 2.47 21.84 -12.01
CA LEU A 289 2.87 23.06 -12.75
C LEU A 289 3.48 22.75 -14.14
N ILE A 290 4.11 21.60 -14.29
CA ILE A 290 4.85 21.24 -15.51
C ILE A 290 4.58 19.79 -15.96
N PRO A 291 3.32 19.39 -16.16
CA PRO A 291 2.98 18.00 -16.37
C PRO A 291 3.48 17.41 -17.69
N ASP A 292 3.70 18.22 -18.71
CA ASP A 292 4.00 17.85 -20.10
C ASP A 292 5.39 18.31 -20.60
N LYS A 293 6.17 19.00 -19.76
CA LYS A 293 7.41 19.65 -20.20
C LYS A 293 8.55 18.67 -20.52
N SER A 294 8.69 17.60 -19.76
CA SER A 294 9.80 16.65 -19.93
C SER A 294 9.50 15.29 -19.32
N LEU A 295 9.58 14.25 -20.13
CA LEU A 295 9.45 12.86 -19.69
C LEU A 295 10.45 12.50 -18.56
N VAL A 296 11.72 12.88 -18.73
CA VAL A 296 12.78 12.58 -17.75
C VAL A 296 12.47 13.27 -16.42
N LEU A 297 12.08 14.54 -16.45
CA LEU A 297 11.74 15.28 -15.23
C LEU A 297 10.52 14.69 -14.54
N SER A 298 9.50 14.28 -15.29
CA SER A 298 8.32 13.60 -14.73
C SER A 298 8.69 12.29 -14.05
N ILE A 299 9.54 11.45 -14.65
CA ILE A 299 10.02 10.21 -14.05
C ILE A 299 10.83 10.48 -12.78
N LEU A 300 11.70 11.50 -12.78
CA LEU A 300 12.49 11.89 -11.61
C LEU A 300 11.60 12.40 -10.46
N LEU A 301 10.57 13.22 -10.76
CA LEU A 301 9.62 13.70 -9.76
C LEU A 301 8.77 12.54 -9.19
N MET A 302 8.35 11.59 -10.01
CA MET A 302 7.66 10.40 -9.54
C MET A 302 8.59 9.52 -8.66
N ALA A 303 9.86 9.37 -9.02
CA ALA A 303 10.84 8.70 -8.18
C ALA A 303 11.04 9.44 -6.84
N ALA A 304 11.07 10.79 -6.86
CA ALA A 304 11.14 11.60 -5.65
C ALA A 304 9.89 11.43 -4.77
N ILE A 305 8.67 11.38 -5.36
CA ILE A 305 7.43 11.05 -4.63
C ILE A 305 7.54 9.67 -3.99
N GLY A 306 8.04 8.68 -4.71
CA GLY A 306 8.26 7.34 -4.18
C GLY A 306 9.26 7.32 -3.01
N PHE A 307 10.40 7.99 -3.15
CA PHE A 307 11.43 8.05 -2.13
C PHE A 307 10.96 8.79 -0.88
N PHE A 308 10.47 10.03 -1.04
CA PHE A 308 10.04 10.87 0.09
C PHE A 308 8.74 10.40 0.72
N GLY A 309 7.85 9.75 -0.02
CA GLY A 309 6.61 9.13 0.49
C GLY A 309 6.84 7.87 1.32
N SER A 310 8.09 7.41 1.49
CA SER A 310 8.43 6.19 2.25
C SER A 310 8.52 6.40 3.78
N SER A 311 8.05 7.52 4.31
CA SER A 311 8.10 7.86 5.74
C SER A 311 7.12 7.06 6.63
N PHE A 312 6.27 6.23 6.06
CA PHE A 312 5.18 5.50 6.73
C PHE A 312 5.60 4.77 8.01
N ALA A 313 6.71 4.04 7.98
CA ALA A 313 7.21 3.30 9.15
C ALA A 313 7.66 4.24 10.29
N VAL A 314 8.25 5.39 9.95
CA VAL A 314 8.69 6.38 10.93
C VAL A 314 7.49 7.05 11.59
N ILE A 315 6.39 7.30 10.85
CA ILE A 315 5.15 7.84 11.41
C ILE A 315 4.52 6.85 12.40
N ILE A 316 4.49 5.56 12.07
CA ILE A 316 4.05 4.51 13.01
C ILE A 316 4.93 4.52 14.26
N GLY A 317 6.26 4.60 14.10
CA GLY A 317 7.21 4.69 15.21
C GLY A 317 6.96 5.91 16.09
N HIS A 318 6.71 7.07 15.48
CA HIS A 318 6.39 8.30 16.22
C HIS A 318 5.07 8.19 16.99
N GLY A 319 4.00 7.65 16.35
CA GLY A 319 2.73 7.43 17.04
C GLY A 319 2.85 6.44 18.21
N ARG A 320 3.67 5.39 18.06
CA ARG A 320 3.92 4.41 19.10
C ARG A 320 4.54 5.04 20.38
N ASP A 321 5.36 6.05 20.24
CA ASP A 321 6.03 6.69 21.39
C ASP A 321 5.04 7.36 22.36
N PHE A 322 3.85 7.74 21.88
CA PHE A 322 2.78 8.32 22.69
C PHE A 322 1.73 7.31 23.18
N ILE A 323 1.79 6.08 22.70
CA ILE A 323 0.80 5.06 23.02
C ILE A 323 1.29 4.21 24.19
N PRO A 324 0.49 4.03 25.27
CA PRO A 324 0.86 3.18 26.38
C PRO A 324 1.26 1.76 25.93
N ALA A 325 2.27 1.18 26.57
CA ALA A 325 2.86 -0.10 26.17
C ALA A 325 1.84 -1.23 26.03
N HIS A 326 0.80 -1.28 26.89
CA HIS A 326 -0.27 -2.27 26.84
C HIS A 326 -1.26 -2.08 25.68
N LEU A 327 -1.23 -0.91 24.99
CA LEU A 327 -2.04 -0.58 23.81
C LEU A 327 -1.24 -0.51 22.52
N THR A 328 0.07 -0.76 22.54
CA THR A 328 0.97 -0.58 21.40
C THR A 328 0.48 -1.35 20.15
N GLY A 329 0.08 -2.60 20.29
CA GLY A 329 -0.42 -3.40 19.15
C GLY A 329 -1.64 -2.78 18.49
N ARG A 330 -2.62 -2.38 19.28
CA ARG A 330 -3.86 -1.72 18.81
C ARG A 330 -3.59 -0.33 18.24
N GLY A 331 -2.63 0.40 18.81
CA GLY A 331 -2.25 1.70 18.29
C GLY A 331 -1.58 1.63 16.93
N VAL A 332 -0.67 0.69 16.74
CA VAL A 332 -0.02 0.46 15.45
C VAL A 332 -1.04 0.06 14.38
N THR A 333 -1.98 -0.86 14.70
CA THR A 333 -3.03 -1.26 13.76
C THR A 333 -4.01 -0.13 13.46
N LEU A 334 -4.32 0.71 14.44
CA LEU A 334 -5.14 1.90 14.24
C LEU A 334 -4.47 2.90 13.29
N LEU A 335 -3.21 3.21 13.49
CA LEU A 335 -2.45 4.08 12.58
C LEU A 335 -2.40 3.48 11.17
N ASN A 336 -2.14 2.18 11.06
CA ASN A 336 -2.14 1.48 9.77
C ASN A 336 -3.52 1.53 9.08
N LEU A 337 -4.61 1.40 9.83
CA LEU A 337 -5.98 1.56 9.33
C LEU A 337 -6.17 2.92 8.66
N PHE A 338 -5.77 4.01 9.33
CA PHE A 338 -5.87 5.36 8.77
C PHE A 338 -4.96 5.56 7.56
N GLY A 339 -3.74 5.02 7.60
CA GLY A 339 -2.80 5.13 6.47
C GLY A 339 -3.29 4.41 5.22
N ILE A 340 -3.74 3.18 5.35
CA ILE A 340 -4.24 2.38 4.23
C ILE A 340 -5.63 2.84 3.80
N GLY A 341 -6.53 3.12 4.76
CA GLY A 341 -7.88 3.64 4.49
C GLY A 341 -7.85 5.02 3.82
N GLY A 342 -6.98 5.92 4.29
CA GLY A 342 -6.76 7.23 3.69
C GLY A 342 -6.24 7.14 2.26
N ALA A 343 -5.27 6.26 2.00
CA ALA A 343 -4.79 6.00 0.64
C ALA A 343 -5.92 5.51 -0.27
N GLY A 344 -6.76 4.58 0.21
CA GLY A 344 -7.91 4.07 -0.55
C GLY A 344 -8.92 5.15 -0.89
N LEU A 345 -9.30 5.97 0.08
CA LEU A 345 -10.23 7.08 -0.12
C LEU A 345 -9.70 8.10 -1.13
N LEU A 346 -8.47 8.58 -0.92
CA LEU A 346 -7.85 9.57 -1.80
C LEU A 346 -7.63 9.02 -3.21
N GLN A 347 -7.34 7.74 -3.35
CA GLN A 347 -7.18 7.09 -4.65
C GLN A 347 -8.52 6.98 -5.41
N ALA A 348 -9.60 6.60 -4.74
CA ALA A 348 -10.93 6.59 -5.34
C ALA A 348 -11.39 7.99 -5.78
N TRP A 349 -11.12 9.02 -4.97
CA TRP A 349 -11.44 10.41 -5.32
C TRP A 349 -10.61 10.95 -6.48
N SER A 350 -9.34 10.52 -6.60
CA SER A 350 -8.48 10.95 -7.71
C SER A 350 -9.06 10.58 -9.08
N GLY A 351 -9.76 9.44 -9.19
CA GLY A 351 -10.45 9.05 -10.41
C GLY A 351 -11.58 10.00 -10.82
N ARG A 352 -12.41 10.41 -9.84
CA ARG A 352 -13.48 11.39 -10.10
C ARG A 352 -12.92 12.73 -10.54
N LEU A 353 -11.84 13.20 -9.92
CA LEU A 353 -11.20 14.45 -10.31
C LEU A 353 -10.67 14.36 -11.74
N PHE A 354 -10.06 13.24 -12.11
CA PHE A 354 -9.62 13.03 -13.49
C PHE A 354 -10.78 13.14 -14.47
N THR A 355 -11.92 12.52 -14.20
CA THR A 355 -13.11 12.58 -15.08
C THR A 355 -13.71 13.99 -15.16
N ILE A 356 -13.71 14.75 -14.07
CA ILE A 356 -14.28 16.12 -14.05
C ILE A 356 -13.40 17.09 -14.83
N TYR A 357 -12.08 17.02 -14.71
CA TYR A 357 -11.15 17.99 -15.27
C TYR A 357 -10.44 17.52 -16.53
N GLY A 358 -10.44 16.19 -16.80
CA GLY A 358 -9.91 15.62 -18.03
C GLY A 358 -10.99 15.62 -19.12
N SER A 359 -10.73 16.28 -20.24
CA SER A 359 -11.57 16.23 -21.44
C SER A 359 -10.73 15.72 -22.62
N GLU A 360 -11.39 15.31 -23.73
CA GLU A 360 -10.68 14.90 -24.94
C GLU A 360 -9.74 16.00 -25.47
N GLN A 361 -10.08 17.28 -25.22
CA GLN A 361 -9.28 18.43 -25.65
C GLN A 361 -8.18 18.80 -24.64
N SER A 362 -8.24 18.30 -23.40
CA SER A 362 -7.28 18.63 -22.34
C SER A 362 -7.12 17.50 -21.32
N ILE A 363 -6.66 16.34 -21.79
CA ILE A 363 -6.37 15.19 -20.90
C ILE A 363 -5.29 15.53 -19.85
N VAL A 364 -4.37 16.46 -20.19
CA VAL A 364 -3.34 16.95 -19.28
C VAL A 364 -3.93 17.58 -18.03
N SER A 365 -5.05 18.33 -18.15
CA SER A 365 -5.74 18.95 -17.00
C SER A 365 -6.26 17.91 -16.00
N GLY A 366 -6.65 16.74 -16.46
CA GLY A 366 -7.03 15.62 -15.60
C GLY A 366 -5.87 15.18 -14.73
N TYR A 367 -4.68 15.00 -15.30
CA TYR A 367 -3.47 14.64 -14.54
C TYR A 367 -3.01 15.78 -13.62
N GLN A 368 -3.09 17.02 -14.07
CA GLN A 368 -2.82 18.18 -13.23
C GLN A 368 -3.72 18.16 -11.97
N SER A 369 -5.01 17.91 -12.13
CA SER A 369 -5.95 17.86 -11.00
C SER A 369 -5.55 16.79 -9.97
N ILE A 370 -5.07 15.64 -10.42
CA ILE A 370 -4.59 14.53 -9.55
C ILE A 370 -3.34 14.96 -8.78
N PHE A 371 -2.35 15.53 -9.47
CA PHE A 371 -1.11 15.96 -8.83
C PHE A 371 -1.35 17.08 -7.82
N LEU A 372 -2.19 18.05 -8.16
CA LEU A 372 -2.61 19.12 -7.25
C LEU A 372 -3.33 18.56 -6.03
N PHE A 373 -4.27 17.64 -6.23
CA PHE A 373 -5.04 17.00 -5.17
C PHE A 373 -4.12 16.29 -4.16
N PHE A 374 -3.24 15.39 -4.63
CA PHE A 374 -2.31 14.71 -3.76
C PHE A 374 -1.35 15.68 -3.06
N GLY A 375 -0.83 16.67 -3.79
CA GLY A 375 0.07 17.68 -3.25
C GLY A 375 -0.58 18.50 -2.14
N LEU A 376 -1.80 19.03 -2.35
CA LEU A 376 -2.49 19.85 -1.37
C LEU A 376 -2.94 19.06 -0.13
N PHE A 377 -3.47 17.84 -0.30
CA PHE A 377 -3.85 17.01 0.86
C PHE A 377 -2.63 16.65 1.71
N LEU A 378 -1.49 16.35 1.08
CA LEU A 378 -0.26 16.08 1.81
C LEU A 378 0.28 17.33 2.50
N LEU A 379 0.20 18.50 1.85
CA LEU A 379 0.58 19.78 2.45
C LEU A 379 -0.31 20.11 3.67
N LEU A 380 -1.62 19.91 3.54
CA LEU A 380 -2.55 20.07 4.66
C LEU A 380 -2.20 19.10 5.82
N GLY A 381 -1.90 17.85 5.51
CA GLY A 381 -1.41 16.88 6.50
C GLY A 381 -0.14 17.35 7.20
N CYS A 382 0.82 17.92 6.46
CA CYS A 382 2.04 18.52 7.01
C CYS A 382 1.72 19.70 7.95
N LEU A 383 0.81 20.59 7.56
CA LEU A 383 0.42 21.74 8.38
C LEU A 383 -0.24 21.30 9.71
N ILE A 384 -1.15 20.33 9.66
CA ILE A 384 -1.76 19.77 10.86
C ILE A 384 -0.68 19.07 11.73
N TYR A 385 0.26 18.37 11.07
CA TYR A 385 1.31 17.65 11.77
C TYR A 385 2.31 18.55 12.51
N LEU A 386 2.43 19.85 12.14
CA LEU A 386 3.22 20.82 12.92
C LEU A 386 2.78 20.92 14.39
N PHE A 387 1.50 20.66 14.68
CA PHE A 387 0.97 20.65 16.05
C PHE A 387 1.32 19.38 16.83
N SER A 388 1.96 18.37 16.21
CA SER A 388 2.46 17.19 16.93
C SER A 388 3.60 17.58 17.87
N LYS A 389 3.73 16.84 18.97
CA LYS A 389 4.93 16.94 19.83
C LYS A 389 6.03 16.05 19.26
N ASP A 390 7.28 16.38 19.47
CA ASP A 390 8.40 15.47 19.28
C ASP A 390 8.55 14.61 20.54
N ALA A 391 8.91 13.33 20.39
CA ALA A 391 9.02 12.38 21.51
C ALA A 391 10.47 12.17 21.89
#